data_e90da07d15fa067e474727d6a36d0096
#
_entry.id   e90da07d15fa067e474727d6a36d0096
#
_cell.length_a   1.000
_cell.length_b   1.000
_cell.length_c   1.000
_cell.angle_alpha   90.00
_cell.angle_beta   90.00
_cell.angle_gamma   90.00
#
_symmetry.space_group_name_H-M   'P 1'
#
loop_
_entity.id
_entity.type
_entity.pdbx_description
1 polymer ?
#
loop_
_entity_poly.entity_id
_entity_poly.type
_entity_poly.pdbx_seq_one_letter_code
_entity_poly.pdbx_strand_id
1 'polypeptide(L)'
;MALQLRGNTKKKYLYPMILVTGGTGLVGAHLLIHLLENGKSVRAVYRSIASKEKTKHLFSYYHRSDLFEKIEWIEADILDIPSLEKAFENIEFVYHCAALISFDPKDEEAIRKTNIEGTANIVNFCLAFGIKKLLFVSSIAALGDSNSVEKIISETTEWNPEKPHSDYAISKYGAEMEVWRGQQEGLDVLIVNPGIILGPGFPNQGSGVLFTAVAKGLSFYTKGTTGFIAVTDVVETSLKLMDSAIKNERFTLIENNYSFQEILNCIADSLQVKKPQWHAAPIVMKVFWRIDWFLNTFLFQKRKLSRASAKASYSESKYDNSKISKFLDLKYRSVKDYIHTISGN
;
A
#
# COMPACT_ATOMS: atom_id res chain seq x y z
N MET A 1 -41.96 -19.74 24.27
CA MET A 1 -40.61 -20.19 24.69
C MET A 1 -39.64 -19.11 24.28
N ALA A 2 -39.31 -18.22 25.21
CA ALA A 2 -38.54 -17.00 24.95
C ALA A 2 -37.05 -17.33 24.97
N LEU A 3 -36.35 -17.10 23.85
CA LEU A 3 -34.89 -17.16 23.80
C LEU A 3 -34.34 -15.96 24.60
N GLN A 4 -33.73 -16.24 25.72
CA GLN A 4 -32.90 -15.31 26.48
C GLN A 4 -31.65 -14.99 25.65
N LEU A 5 -31.60 -13.79 25.09
CA LEU A 5 -30.38 -13.20 24.54
C LEU A 5 -29.42 -12.98 25.73
N ARG A 6 -28.35 -13.77 25.75
CA ARG A 6 -27.23 -13.59 26.70
C ARG A 6 -26.66 -12.19 26.52
N GLY A 7 -26.72 -11.41 27.59
CA GLY A 7 -26.14 -10.09 27.67
C GLY A 7 -24.63 -10.16 27.49
N ASN A 8 -24.15 -9.75 26.29
CA ASN A 8 -22.75 -9.50 26.05
C ASN A 8 -22.40 -8.19 26.74
N THR A 9 -21.67 -8.23 27.85
CA THR A 9 -21.08 -7.06 28.51
C THR A 9 -20.12 -6.41 27.52
N LYS A 10 -20.61 -5.40 26.77
CA LYS A 10 -19.77 -4.56 25.92
C LYS A 10 -18.66 -4.00 26.80
N LYS A 11 -17.42 -4.44 26.59
CA LYS A 11 -16.23 -3.72 27.09
C LYS A 11 -16.34 -2.29 26.58
N LYS A 12 -16.62 -1.35 27.49
CA LYS A 12 -16.71 0.07 27.15
C LYS A 12 -15.27 0.56 27.00
N TYR A 13 -14.74 0.57 25.77
CA TYR A 13 -13.47 1.20 25.50
C TYR A 13 -13.61 2.71 25.74
N LEU A 14 -12.62 3.33 26.38
CA LEU A 14 -12.60 4.78 26.66
C LEU A 14 -12.53 5.61 25.37
N TYR A 15 -12.01 5.01 24.30
CA TYR A 15 -11.83 5.58 22.97
C TYR A 15 -12.40 4.66 21.89
N PRO A 16 -12.81 5.20 20.74
CA PRO A 16 -13.27 4.39 19.62
C PRO A 16 -12.19 3.38 19.18
N MET A 17 -12.60 2.12 18.98
CA MET A 17 -11.71 1.07 18.51
C MET A 17 -11.53 1.21 17.00
N ILE A 18 -10.28 1.20 16.56
CA ILE A 18 -9.88 1.30 15.16
C ILE A 18 -9.41 -0.07 14.67
N LEU A 19 -9.94 -0.53 13.55
CA LEU A 19 -9.46 -1.73 12.87
C LEU A 19 -8.44 -1.36 11.78
N VAL A 20 -7.28 -2.01 11.81
CA VAL A 20 -6.28 -1.91 10.74
C VAL A 20 -6.11 -3.28 10.08
N THR A 21 -6.53 -3.40 8.82
CA THR A 21 -6.18 -4.56 8.01
C THR A 21 -4.83 -4.33 7.32
N GLY A 22 -4.08 -5.39 7.08
CA GLY A 22 -2.73 -5.23 6.53
C GLY A 22 -1.72 -4.61 7.50
N GLY A 23 -1.98 -4.70 8.82
CA GLY A 23 -1.08 -4.22 9.88
C GLY A 23 0.31 -4.87 9.89
N THR A 24 0.51 -5.92 9.11
CA THR A 24 1.79 -6.62 8.94
C THR A 24 2.54 -6.24 7.64
N GLY A 25 2.06 -5.23 6.92
CA GLY A 25 2.70 -4.65 5.73
C GLY A 25 3.28 -3.27 6.00
N LEU A 26 3.98 -2.70 5.00
CA LEU A 26 4.72 -1.44 5.15
C LEU A 26 3.84 -0.31 5.70
N VAL A 27 2.73 0.02 5.03
CA VAL A 27 1.87 1.13 5.45
C VAL A 27 1.16 0.83 6.76
N GLY A 28 0.53 -0.35 6.87
CA GLY A 28 -0.25 -0.72 8.05
C GLY A 28 0.60 -0.79 9.33
N ALA A 29 1.83 -1.32 9.24
CA ALA A 29 2.72 -1.39 10.40
C ALA A 29 3.16 -0.01 10.91
N HIS A 30 3.50 0.92 10.00
CA HIS A 30 3.80 2.31 10.37
C HIS A 30 2.56 3.03 10.90
N LEU A 31 1.39 2.80 10.31
CA LEU A 31 0.13 3.35 10.80
C LEU A 31 -0.19 2.90 12.23
N LEU A 32 0.05 1.62 12.57
CA LEU A 32 -0.13 1.10 13.92
C LEU A 32 0.73 1.85 14.95
N ILE A 33 2.00 2.13 14.62
CA ILE A 33 2.89 2.90 15.50
C ILE A 33 2.27 4.27 15.79
N HIS A 34 1.94 5.02 14.74
CA HIS A 34 1.42 6.39 14.88
C HIS A 34 0.05 6.46 15.56
N LEU A 35 -0.85 5.51 15.30
CA LEU A 35 -2.13 5.43 16.02
C LEU A 35 -1.93 5.23 17.52
N LEU A 36 -1.03 4.34 17.91
CA LEU A 36 -0.74 4.05 19.32
C LEU A 36 0.02 5.20 20.01
N GLU A 37 0.93 5.88 19.32
CA GLU A 37 1.58 7.09 19.83
C GLU A 37 0.57 8.22 20.10
N ASN A 38 -0.50 8.30 19.31
CA ASN A 38 -1.62 9.21 19.53
C ASN A 38 -2.68 8.67 20.53
N GLY A 39 -2.37 7.61 21.28
CA GLY A 39 -3.23 7.07 22.32
C GLY A 39 -4.50 6.39 21.81
N LYS A 40 -4.59 6.04 20.52
CA LYS A 40 -5.76 5.38 19.95
C LYS A 40 -5.80 3.90 20.36
N SER A 41 -7.00 3.34 20.53
CA SER A 41 -7.21 1.89 20.73
C SER A 41 -7.26 1.21 19.37
N VAL A 42 -6.38 0.21 19.15
CA VAL A 42 -6.19 -0.37 17.84
C VAL A 42 -6.31 -1.89 17.86
N ARG A 43 -7.12 -2.42 16.96
CA ARG A 43 -7.15 -3.83 16.59
C ARG A 43 -6.48 -4.00 15.23
N ALA A 44 -5.63 -5.02 15.07
CA ALA A 44 -4.99 -5.34 13.81
C ALA A 44 -5.19 -6.81 13.47
N VAL A 45 -5.40 -7.11 12.19
CA VAL A 45 -5.50 -8.48 11.72
C VAL A 45 -4.18 -8.96 11.11
N TYR A 46 -3.87 -10.25 11.34
CA TYR A 46 -2.71 -10.92 10.77
C TYR A 46 -3.09 -12.32 10.26
N ARG A 47 -2.39 -12.82 9.24
CA ARG A 47 -2.63 -14.15 8.66
C ARG A 47 -1.65 -15.22 9.15
N SER A 48 -0.50 -14.80 9.68
CA SER A 48 0.51 -15.73 10.21
C SER A 48 1.37 -15.06 11.26
N ILE A 49 1.86 -15.85 12.21
CA ILE A 49 2.78 -15.37 13.25
C ILE A 49 4.04 -14.77 12.63
N ALA A 50 4.60 -15.39 11.57
CA ALA A 50 5.77 -14.86 10.88
C ALA A 50 5.57 -13.46 10.30
N SER A 51 4.35 -13.12 9.84
CA SER A 51 4.05 -11.78 9.38
C SER A 51 3.94 -10.77 10.53
N LYS A 52 3.38 -11.17 11.66
CA LYS A 52 3.30 -10.36 12.89
C LYS A 52 4.69 -10.02 13.46
N GLU A 53 5.62 -10.98 13.43
CA GLU A 53 7.00 -10.75 13.87
C GLU A 53 7.72 -9.67 13.06
N LYS A 54 7.44 -9.53 11.76
CA LYS A 54 8.00 -8.42 10.95
C LYS A 54 7.57 -7.05 11.49
N THR A 55 6.32 -6.94 11.90
CA THR A 55 5.80 -5.70 12.52
C THR A 55 6.47 -5.46 13.86
N LYS A 56 6.67 -6.49 14.68
CA LYS A 56 7.38 -6.39 15.96
C LYS A 56 8.81 -5.88 15.76
N HIS A 57 9.52 -6.35 14.73
CA HIS A 57 10.84 -5.83 14.39
C HIS A 57 10.82 -4.35 14.01
N LEU A 58 9.79 -3.91 13.28
CA LEU A 58 9.63 -2.48 12.95
C LEU A 58 9.41 -1.63 14.20
N PHE A 59 8.59 -2.10 15.15
CA PHE A 59 8.40 -1.42 16.43
C PHE A 59 9.70 -1.31 17.22
N SER A 60 10.52 -2.37 17.21
CA SER A 60 11.86 -2.34 17.82
C SER A 60 12.81 -1.36 17.12
N TYR A 61 12.77 -1.30 15.80
CA TYR A 61 13.53 -0.34 15.00
C TYR A 61 13.24 1.12 15.40
N TYR A 62 11.96 1.44 15.67
CA TYR A 62 11.54 2.76 16.13
C TYR A 62 11.65 2.95 17.66
N HIS A 63 12.20 2.00 18.41
CA HIS A 63 12.25 2.02 19.88
C HIS A 63 10.86 2.16 20.53
N ARG A 64 9.87 1.47 19.97
CA ARG A 64 8.46 1.47 20.41
C ARG A 64 7.93 0.07 20.73
N SER A 65 8.80 -0.83 21.19
CA SER A 65 8.40 -2.21 21.51
C SER A 65 7.29 -2.28 22.56
N ASP A 66 7.21 -1.30 23.47
CA ASP A 66 6.15 -1.17 24.48
C ASP A 66 4.76 -0.94 23.86
N LEU A 67 4.69 -0.29 22.72
CA LEU A 67 3.43 -0.05 22.01
C LEU A 67 2.93 -1.30 21.28
N PHE A 68 3.81 -2.18 20.85
CA PHE A 68 3.43 -3.39 20.14
C PHE A 68 2.50 -4.29 20.96
N GLU A 69 2.71 -4.37 22.27
CA GLU A 69 1.90 -5.19 23.19
C GLU A 69 0.51 -4.57 23.45
N LYS A 70 0.29 -3.31 23.08
CA LYS A 70 -1.01 -2.63 23.19
C LYS A 70 -1.96 -2.93 22.04
N ILE A 71 -1.46 -3.57 20.96
CA ILE A 71 -2.28 -3.92 19.81
C ILE A 71 -3.14 -5.15 20.14
N GLU A 72 -4.43 -5.04 19.93
CA GLU A 72 -5.32 -6.20 19.94
C GLU A 72 -5.18 -6.97 18.62
N TRP A 73 -4.38 -8.03 18.62
CA TRP A 73 -4.13 -8.84 17.44
C TRP A 73 -5.21 -9.92 17.26
N ILE A 74 -5.81 -9.99 16.07
CA ILE A 74 -6.73 -11.07 15.68
C ILE A 74 -6.19 -11.78 14.45
N GLU A 75 -6.15 -13.11 14.50
CA GLU A 75 -5.88 -13.93 13.33
C GLU A 75 -7.10 -13.95 12.43
N ALA A 76 -6.95 -13.36 11.23
CA ALA A 76 -8.03 -13.29 10.24
C ALA A 76 -7.47 -13.11 8.83
N ASP A 77 -8.16 -13.69 7.85
CA ASP A 77 -7.95 -13.44 6.42
C ASP A 77 -9.13 -12.61 5.89
N ILE A 78 -8.85 -11.59 5.07
CA ILE A 78 -9.90 -10.77 4.44
C ILE A 78 -10.80 -11.56 3.47
N LEU A 79 -10.42 -12.78 3.11
CA LEU A 79 -11.22 -13.73 2.33
C LEU A 79 -12.04 -14.69 3.21
N ASP A 80 -11.78 -14.74 4.52
CA ASP A 80 -12.46 -15.65 5.44
C ASP A 80 -13.51 -14.90 6.29
N ILE A 81 -14.76 -15.01 5.88
CA ILE A 81 -15.91 -14.31 6.47
C ILE A 81 -16.02 -14.55 8.00
N PRO A 82 -15.95 -15.80 8.52
CA PRO A 82 -16.07 -16.05 9.96
C PRO A 82 -14.97 -15.37 10.80
N SER A 83 -13.73 -15.31 10.28
CA SER A 83 -12.63 -14.66 11.00
C SER A 83 -12.76 -13.14 11.02
N LEU A 84 -13.30 -12.55 9.94
CA LEU A 84 -13.57 -11.12 9.86
C LEU A 84 -14.67 -10.67 10.82
N GLU A 85 -15.72 -11.44 11.01
CA GLU A 85 -16.82 -11.09 11.91
C GLU A 85 -16.30 -10.72 13.31
N LYS A 86 -15.40 -11.55 13.87
CA LYS A 86 -14.75 -11.28 15.16
C LYS A 86 -13.88 -10.02 15.12
N ALA A 87 -13.22 -9.76 13.99
CA ALA A 87 -12.37 -8.60 13.85
C ALA A 87 -13.15 -7.28 13.86
N PHE A 88 -14.43 -7.29 13.42
CA PHE A 88 -15.28 -6.10 13.35
C PHE A 88 -16.09 -5.80 14.63
N GLU A 89 -16.08 -6.66 15.62
CA GLU A 89 -16.81 -6.42 16.88
C GLU A 89 -16.35 -5.12 17.57
N ASN A 90 -17.28 -4.19 17.83
CA ASN A 90 -17.04 -2.90 18.49
C ASN A 90 -16.06 -1.96 17.76
N ILE A 91 -15.90 -2.08 16.46
CA ILE A 91 -15.11 -1.18 15.63
C ILE A 91 -15.94 0.04 15.24
N GLU A 92 -15.30 1.21 15.20
CA GLU A 92 -15.91 2.45 14.73
C GLU A 92 -15.26 2.98 13.43
N PHE A 93 -13.97 2.77 13.26
CA PHE A 93 -13.19 3.23 12.11
C PHE A 93 -12.34 2.11 11.53
N VAL A 94 -12.19 2.11 10.22
CA VAL A 94 -11.39 1.09 9.52
C VAL A 94 -10.33 1.73 8.64
N TYR A 95 -9.08 1.29 8.78
CA TYR A 95 -8.02 1.52 7.80
C TYR A 95 -7.76 0.21 7.05
N HIS A 96 -8.09 0.19 5.79
CA HIS A 96 -7.89 -0.98 4.94
C HIS A 96 -6.59 -0.85 4.15
N CYS A 97 -5.50 -1.42 4.70
CA CYS A 97 -4.17 -1.43 4.09
C CYS A 97 -3.81 -2.81 3.51
N ALA A 98 -4.66 -3.82 3.72
CA ALA A 98 -4.40 -5.17 3.23
C ALA A 98 -4.49 -5.22 1.70
N ALA A 99 -3.45 -5.73 1.06
CA ALA A 99 -3.43 -6.05 -0.35
C ALA A 99 -2.34 -7.08 -0.65
N LEU A 100 -2.51 -7.85 -1.70
CA LEU A 100 -1.47 -8.66 -2.28
C LEU A 100 -0.80 -7.87 -3.41
N ILE A 101 0.53 -7.74 -3.35
CA ILE A 101 1.33 -7.10 -4.39
C ILE A 101 2.19 -8.17 -5.04
N SER A 102 1.95 -8.44 -6.30
CA SER A 102 2.81 -9.27 -7.14
C SER A 102 2.74 -8.78 -8.59
N PHE A 103 3.81 -9.02 -9.32
CA PHE A 103 3.88 -8.80 -10.76
C PHE A 103 4.17 -10.10 -11.51
N ASP A 104 4.11 -11.25 -10.82
CA ASP A 104 4.19 -12.56 -11.44
C ASP A 104 2.82 -12.96 -12.00
N PRO A 105 2.70 -13.29 -13.30
CA PRO A 105 1.45 -13.76 -13.88
C PRO A 105 0.84 -14.99 -13.21
N LYS A 106 1.65 -15.79 -12.51
CA LYS A 106 1.15 -16.94 -11.74
C LYS A 106 0.24 -16.55 -10.58
N ASP A 107 0.40 -15.32 -10.09
CA ASP A 107 -0.35 -14.79 -8.94
C ASP A 107 -1.60 -14.01 -9.38
N GLU A 108 -1.92 -13.95 -10.68
CA GLU A 108 -3.03 -13.14 -11.22
C GLU A 108 -4.35 -13.39 -10.48
N GLU A 109 -4.76 -14.66 -10.39
CA GLU A 109 -6.01 -15.04 -9.72
C GLU A 109 -5.97 -14.68 -8.22
N ALA A 110 -4.85 -14.98 -7.55
CA ALA A 110 -4.68 -14.67 -6.13
C ALA A 110 -4.71 -13.16 -5.85
N ILE A 111 -4.10 -12.35 -6.73
CA ILE A 111 -4.12 -10.88 -6.62
C ILE A 111 -5.54 -10.35 -6.78
N ARG A 112 -6.24 -10.76 -7.83
CA ARG A 112 -7.61 -10.31 -8.10
C ARG A 112 -8.54 -10.73 -6.97
N LYS A 113 -8.49 -11.98 -6.55
CA LYS A 113 -9.29 -12.49 -5.44
C LYS A 113 -8.99 -11.74 -4.15
N THR A 114 -7.73 -11.65 -3.74
CA THR A 114 -7.37 -10.99 -2.48
C THR A 114 -7.75 -9.51 -2.49
N ASN A 115 -7.43 -8.78 -3.57
CA ASN A 115 -7.59 -7.34 -3.57
C ASN A 115 -9.04 -6.92 -3.85
N ILE A 116 -9.77 -7.59 -4.74
CA ILE A 116 -11.15 -7.23 -5.07
C ILE A 116 -12.13 -7.85 -4.08
N GLU A 117 -12.18 -9.20 -3.99
CA GLU A 117 -13.13 -9.88 -3.12
C GLU A 117 -12.83 -9.59 -1.63
N GLY A 118 -11.54 -9.55 -1.24
CA GLY A 118 -11.16 -9.17 0.11
C GLY A 118 -11.60 -7.76 0.47
N THR A 119 -11.48 -6.77 -0.45
CA THR A 119 -12.00 -5.41 -0.23
C THR A 119 -13.52 -5.38 -0.20
N ALA A 120 -14.20 -6.14 -1.06
CA ALA A 120 -15.66 -6.28 -1.02
C ALA A 120 -16.13 -6.80 0.34
N ASN A 121 -15.46 -7.81 0.91
CA ASN A 121 -15.76 -8.30 2.24
C ASN A 121 -15.59 -7.22 3.32
N ILE A 122 -14.49 -6.48 3.30
CA ILE A 122 -14.27 -5.37 4.23
C ILE A 122 -15.38 -4.33 4.12
N VAL A 123 -15.77 -3.93 2.91
CA VAL A 123 -16.86 -2.97 2.67
C VAL A 123 -18.18 -3.51 3.21
N ASN A 124 -18.51 -4.78 2.93
CA ASN A 124 -19.72 -5.41 3.43
C ASN A 124 -19.77 -5.43 4.96
N PHE A 125 -18.65 -5.76 5.62
CA PHE A 125 -18.57 -5.69 7.08
C PHE A 125 -18.65 -4.26 7.60
N CYS A 126 -18.07 -3.27 6.93
CA CYS A 126 -18.23 -1.86 7.30
C CYS A 126 -19.70 -1.44 7.30
N LEU A 127 -20.46 -1.83 6.29
CA LEU A 127 -21.90 -1.54 6.19
C LEU A 127 -22.69 -2.30 7.25
N ALA A 128 -22.46 -3.60 7.42
CA ALA A 128 -23.19 -4.45 8.37
C ALA A 128 -22.97 -4.05 9.83
N PHE A 129 -21.78 -3.60 10.20
CA PHE A 129 -21.42 -3.19 11.55
C PHE A 129 -21.58 -1.68 11.81
N GLY A 130 -22.02 -0.91 10.82
CA GLY A 130 -22.24 0.53 10.96
C GLY A 130 -20.97 1.33 11.21
N ILE A 131 -19.89 1.00 10.49
CA ILE A 131 -18.61 1.71 10.58
C ILE A 131 -18.80 3.16 10.15
N LYS A 132 -18.25 4.10 10.94
CA LYS A 132 -18.41 5.53 10.71
C LYS A 132 -17.65 6.02 9.49
N LYS A 133 -16.42 5.52 9.27
CA LYS A 133 -15.59 5.89 8.14
C LYS A 133 -14.57 4.80 7.81
N LEU A 134 -14.40 4.53 6.53
CA LEU A 134 -13.38 3.64 5.96
C LEU A 134 -12.33 4.45 5.20
N LEU A 135 -11.05 4.27 5.51
CA LEU A 135 -9.95 4.71 4.66
C LEU A 135 -9.32 3.50 3.96
N PHE A 136 -9.29 3.55 2.64
CA PHE A 136 -8.68 2.52 1.80
C PHE A 136 -7.35 2.99 1.21
N VAL A 137 -6.29 2.22 1.43
CA VAL A 137 -4.99 2.44 0.80
C VAL A 137 -4.96 1.74 -0.55
N SER A 138 -5.19 2.50 -1.61
CA SER A 138 -5.11 2.07 -2.99
C SER A 138 -3.71 2.24 -3.57
N SER A 139 -3.57 2.74 -4.78
CA SER A 139 -2.30 3.00 -5.48
C SER A 139 -2.54 3.96 -6.64
N ILE A 140 -1.50 4.70 -7.05
CA ILE A 140 -1.52 5.42 -8.35
C ILE A 140 -1.78 4.46 -9.53
N ALA A 141 -1.52 3.16 -9.37
CA ALA A 141 -1.81 2.15 -10.39
C ALA A 141 -3.31 1.98 -10.69
N ALA A 142 -4.21 2.42 -9.78
CA ALA A 142 -5.65 2.40 -9.98
C ALA A 142 -6.19 3.68 -10.63
N LEU A 143 -5.36 4.69 -10.80
CA LEU A 143 -5.73 5.90 -11.54
C LEU A 143 -5.81 5.61 -13.04
N GLY A 144 -6.49 6.48 -13.76
CA GLY A 144 -6.68 6.33 -15.19
C GLY A 144 -5.41 6.46 -16.03
N ASP A 145 -5.60 6.48 -17.30
CA ASP A 145 -4.53 6.46 -18.30
C ASP A 145 -4.29 7.84 -18.91
N SER A 146 -3.05 8.31 -18.88
CA SER A 146 -2.70 9.50 -19.63
C SER A 146 -3.06 9.37 -21.12
N ASN A 147 -3.58 10.42 -21.69
CA ASN A 147 -3.86 10.50 -23.13
C ASN A 147 -2.78 11.35 -23.85
N SER A 148 -2.94 11.52 -25.17
CA SER A 148 -1.99 12.32 -25.98
C SER A 148 -1.97 13.80 -25.62
N VAL A 149 -3.04 14.30 -25.00
CA VAL A 149 -3.23 15.70 -24.59
C VAL A 149 -2.83 15.89 -23.13
N GLU A 150 -3.35 15.04 -22.23
CA GLU A 150 -3.05 15.06 -20.80
C GLU A 150 -1.95 14.07 -20.48
N LYS A 151 -0.73 14.59 -20.31
CA LYS A 151 0.45 13.79 -19.95
C LYS A 151 0.56 13.56 -18.45
N ILE A 152 -0.24 14.25 -17.63
CA ILE A 152 -0.24 14.17 -16.18
C ILE A 152 -1.51 13.44 -15.72
N ILE A 153 -1.34 12.44 -14.90
CA ILE A 153 -2.43 11.62 -14.34
C ILE A 153 -2.85 12.22 -13.00
N SER A 154 -4.15 12.41 -12.82
CA SER A 154 -4.76 12.91 -11.58
C SER A 154 -5.93 12.03 -11.14
N GLU A 155 -6.59 12.43 -10.06
CA GLU A 155 -7.80 11.74 -9.57
C GLU A 155 -8.96 11.77 -10.55
N THR A 156 -8.97 12.71 -11.49
CA THR A 156 -10.04 12.86 -12.51
C THR A 156 -9.73 12.14 -13.81
N THR A 157 -8.52 11.58 -13.95
CA THR A 157 -8.14 10.85 -15.16
C THR A 157 -8.94 9.55 -15.27
N GLU A 158 -9.58 9.33 -16.40
CA GLU A 158 -10.45 8.18 -16.63
C GLU A 158 -9.64 6.90 -16.91
N TRP A 159 -10.12 5.80 -16.36
CA TRP A 159 -9.62 4.47 -16.65
C TRP A 159 -10.08 4.00 -18.03
N ASN A 160 -9.14 3.61 -18.90
CA ASN A 160 -9.48 3.07 -20.20
C ASN A 160 -9.37 1.52 -20.18
N PRO A 161 -10.49 0.79 -20.21
CA PRO A 161 -10.50 -0.68 -20.16
C PRO A 161 -9.90 -1.34 -21.42
N GLU A 162 -9.78 -0.60 -22.54
CA GLU A 162 -9.20 -1.11 -23.78
C GLU A 162 -7.66 -1.11 -23.78
N LYS A 163 -7.04 -0.35 -22.85
CA LYS A 163 -5.60 -0.34 -22.70
C LYS A 163 -5.11 -1.54 -21.89
N PRO A 164 -3.93 -2.09 -22.21
CA PRO A 164 -3.37 -3.19 -21.44
C PRO A 164 -2.82 -2.70 -20.09
N HIS A 165 -3.42 -3.18 -19.00
CA HIS A 165 -3.00 -2.94 -17.63
C HIS A 165 -2.31 -4.16 -17.02
N SER A 166 -1.55 -3.97 -15.93
CA SER A 166 -1.07 -5.06 -15.11
C SER A 166 -2.18 -5.62 -14.24
N ASP A 167 -2.09 -6.92 -13.87
CA ASP A 167 -3.06 -7.55 -12.97
C ASP A 167 -3.17 -6.82 -11.64
N TYR A 168 -2.04 -6.30 -11.15
CA TYR A 168 -2.03 -5.45 -9.97
C TYR A 168 -2.86 -4.16 -10.17
N ALA A 169 -2.69 -3.46 -11.30
CA ALA A 169 -3.46 -2.26 -11.60
C ALA A 169 -4.97 -2.56 -11.69
N ILE A 170 -5.34 -3.63 -12.41
CA ILE A 170 -6.73 -4.10 -12.52
C ILE A 170 -7.29 -4.43 -11.13
N SER A 171 -6.52 -5.12 -10.29
CA SER A 171 -6.97 -5.50 -8.95
C SER A 171 -7.17 -4.31 -8.01
N LYS A 172 -6.30 -3.29 -8.10
CA LYS A 172 -6.45 -2.07 -7.28
C LYS A 172 -7.61 -1.20 -7.77
N TYR A 173 -7.80 -1.09 -9.10
CA TYR A 173 -8.97 -0.42 -9.67
C TYR A 173 -10.27 -1.12 -9.27
N GLY A 174 -10.35 -2.45 -9.42
CA GLY A 174 -11.52 -3.23 -9.00
C GLY A 174 -11.82 -3.10 -7.49
N ALA A 175 -10.78 -3.07 -6.66
CA ALA A 175 -10.93 -2.83 -5.23
C ALA A 175 -11.47 -1.41 -4.93
N GLU A 176 -11.04 -0.37 -5.66
CA GLU A 176 -11.64 0.96 -5.53
C GLU A 176 -13.11 0.97 -5.91
N MET A 177 -13.51 0.22 -6.94
CA MET A 177 -14.93 0.11 -7.32
C MET A 177 -15.77 -0.47 -6.18
N GLU A 178 -15.26 -1.44 -5.43
CA GLU A 178 -15.93 -1.95 -4.23
C GLU A 178 -16.05 -0.90 -3.12
N VAL A 179 -15.03 -0.08 -2.91
CA VAL A 179 -15.09 1.03 -1.94
C VAL A 179 -16.10 2.09 -2.37
N TRP A 180 -16.14 2.44 -3.66
CA TRP A 180 -17.14 3.36 -4.21
C TRP A 180 -18.56 2.78 -4.16
N ARG A 181 -18.72 1.44 -4.34
CA ARG A 181 -20.00 0.77 -4.09
C ARG A 181 -20.46 0.99 -2.65
N GLY A 182 -19.56 0.77 -1.68
CA GLY A 182 -19.88 1.01 -0.27
C GLY A 182 -20.29 2.46 0.01
N GLN A 183 -19.68 3.42 -0.67
CA GLN A 183 -20.07 4.83 -0.57
C GLN A 183 -21.49 5.07 -1.10
N GLN A 184 -21.87 4.46 -2.22
CA GLN A 184 -23.24 4.54 -2.74
C GLN A 184 -24.27 3.89 -1.80
N GLU A 185 -23.84 2.92 -0.99
CA GLU A 185 -24.66 2.26 0.03
C GLU A 185 -24.66 3.00 1.38
N GLY A 186 -24.00 4.17 1.47
CA GLY A 186 -24.05 5.07 2.63
C GLY A 186 -22.85 5.02 3.57
N LEU A 187 -21.78 4.30 3.20
CA LEU A 187 -20.53 4.30 3.96
C LEU A 187 -19.71 5.57 3.66
N ASP A 188 -19.27 6.31 4.68
CA ASP A 188 -18.31 7.39 4.49
C ASP A 188 -16.93 6.79 4.17
N VAL A 189 -16.38 7.11 2.99
CA VAL A 189 -15.12 6.54 2.51
C VAL A 189 -14.07 7.59 2.19
N LEU A 190 -12.81 7.21 2.35
CA LEU A 190 -11.64 7.93 1.85
C LEU A 190 -10.75 6.96 1.11
N ILE A 191 -10.23 7.36 -0.04
CA ILE A 191 -9.28 6.58 -0.81
C ILE A 191 -7.99 7.37 -0.94
N VAL A 192 -6.87 6.74 -0.64
CA VAL A 192 -5.55 7.31 -0.93
C VAL A 192 -4.86 6.47 -2.00
N ASN A 193 -4.30 7.14 -3.01
CA ASN A 193 -3.57 6.56 -4.13
C ASN A 193 -2.09 6.92 -4.02
N PRO A 194 -1.31 6.25 -3.14
CA PRO A 194 0.11 6.54 -3.02
C PRO A 194 0.89 6.08 -4.25
N GLY A 195 1.96 6.83 -4.57
CA GLY A 195 3.02 6.40 -5.46
C GLY A 195 3.84 5.24 -4.89
N ILE A 196 5.06 5.05 -5.38
CA ILE A 196 5.98 4.10 -4.76
C ILE A 196 6.34 4.60 -3.36
N ILE A 197 5.92 3.83 -2.35
CA ILE A 197 6.11 4.20 -0.95
C ILE A 197 7.47 3.70 -0.49
N LEU A 198 8.32 4.60 -0.02
CA LEU A 198 9.60 4.26 0.58
C LEU A 198 9.50 4.23 2.11
N GLY A 199 10.10 3.22 2.75
CA GLY A 199 10.11 3.12 4.20
C GLY A 199 10.93 1.93 4.71
N PRO A 200 11.39 1.96 5.97
CA PRO A 200 12.19 0.90 6.57
C PRO A 200 11.35 -0.32 6.99
N GLY A 201 12.03 -1.39 7.39
CA GLY A 201 11.43 -2.56 8.04
C GLY A 201 11.02 -3.70 7.10
N PHE A 202 10.94 -3.48 5.77
CA PHE A 202 10.48 -4.48 4.80
C PHE A 202 11.44 -4.65 3.61
N PRO A 203 12.72 -5.07 3.83
CA PRO A 203 13.78 -5.05 2.80
C PRO A 203 13.52 -5.98 1.61
N ASN A 204 12.69 -7.01 1.80
CA ASN A 204 12.41 -8.03 0.77
C ASN A 204 11.01 -7.90 0.15
N GLN A 205 10.31 -6.78 0.39
CA GLN A 205 8.94 -6.55 -0.10
C GLN A 205 8.80 -5.13 -0.65
N GLY A 206 7.93 -4.96 -1.65
CA GLY A 206 7.62 -3.65 -2.22
C GLY A 206 8.88 -2.88 -2.63
N SER A 207 8.96 -1.62 -2.23
CA SER A 207 10.08 -0.73 -2.53
C SER A 207 11.38 -1.06 -1.79
N GLY A 208 11.32 -1.83 -0.70
CA GLY A 208 12.53 -2.30 0.02
C GLY A 208 13.46 -3.13 -0.88
N VAL A 209 12.90 -3.79 -1.89
CA VAL A 209 13.68 -4.54 -2.89
C VAL A 209 14.66 -3.62 -3.66
N LEU A 210 14.33 -2.33 -3.85
CA LEU A 210 15.24 -1.37 -4.51
C LEU A 210 16.51 -1.16 -3.67
N PHE A 211 16.36 -0.95 -2.36
CA PHE A 211 17.49 -0.82 -1.43
C PHE A 211 18.34 -2.08 -1.40
N THR A 212 17.70 -3.23 -1.28
CA THR A 212 18.39 -4.53 -1.27
C THR A 212 19.15 -4.79 -2.58
N ALA A 213 18.58 -4.43 -3.74
CA ALA A 213 19.22 -4.60 -5.03
C ALA A 213 20.44 -3.70 -5.17
N VAL A 214 20.33 -2.42 -4.80
CA VAL A 214 21.43 -1.46 -4.84
C VAL A 214 22.55 -1.88 -3.89
N ALA A 215 22.22 -2.27 -2.66
CA ALA A 215 23.20 -2.78 -1.68
C ALA A 215 23.97 -4.01 -2.20
N LYS A 216 23.33 -4.85 -3.03
CA LYS A 216 23.95 -6.02 -3.67
C LYS A 216 24.70 -5.69 -4.98
N GLY A 217 24.88 -4.42 -5.32
CA GLY A 217 25.64 -4.01 -6.50
C GLY A 217 24.83 -4.03 -7.80
N LEU A 218 23.58 -3.58 -7.78
CA LEU A 218 22.79 -3.42 -8.99
C LEU A 218 23.54 -2.58 -10.02
N SER A 219 23.82 -3.16 -11.18
CA SER A 219 24.64 -2.52 -12.23
C SER A 219 23.81 -1.77 -13.29
N PHE A 220 22.53 -2.06 -13.38
CA PHE A 220 21.64 -1.53 -14.42
C PHE A 220 20.59 -0.58 -13.81
N TYR A 221 20.22 0.45 -14.60
CA TYR A 221 19.12 1.35 -14.29
C TYR A 221 18.20 1.55 -15.50
N THR A 222 16.98 1.99 -15.24
CA THR A 222 15.99 2.39 -16.25
C THR A 222 15.67 3.88 -16.09
N LYS A 223 15.11 4.50 -17.14
CA LYS A 223 14.73 5.93 -17.13
C LYS A 223 13.25 6.18 -16.96
N GLY A 224 12.45 5.13 -16.68
CA GLY A 224 11.03 5.32 -16.41
C GLY A 224 10.82 6.25 -15.22
N THR A 225 9.73 7.01 -15.27
CA THR A 225 9.37 8.02 -14.28
C THR A 225 8.04 7.65 -13.63
N THR A 226 7.92 7.82 -12.32
CA THR A 226 6.70 7.60 -11.56
C THR A 226 6.69 8.45 -10.28
N GLY A 227 5.56 8.47 -9.56
CA GLY A 227 5.43 9.15 -8.27
C GLY A 227 6.06 8.37 -7.13
N PHE A 228 6.74 9.07 -6.22
CA PHE A 228 7.32 8.52 -4.98
C PHE A 228 6.86 9.31 -3.75
N ILE A 229 6.83 8.64 -2.60
CA ILE A 229 6.45 9.24 -1.33
C ILE A 229 7.08 8.49 -0.15
N ALA A 230 7.35 9.18 0.96
CA ALA A 230 7.73 8.56 2.22
C ALA A 230 6.53 7.87 2.90
N VAL A 231 6.75 6.72 3.53
CA VAL A 231 5.67 6.01 4.26
C VAL A 231 5.10 6.85 5.39
N THR A 232 5.93 7.65 6.03
CA THR A 232 5.51 8.58 7.10
C THR A 232 4.51 9.62 6.61
N ASP A 233 4.69 10.13 5.39
CA ASP A 233 3.78 11.12 4.81
C ASP A 233 2.44 10.47 4.39
N VAL A 234 2.46 9.23 3.89
CA VAL A 234 1.23 8.45 3.64
C VAL A 234 0.44 8.25 4.92
N VAL A 235 1.12 7.86 6.00
CA VAL A 235 0.49 7.62 7.31
C VAL A 235 -0.05 8.93 7.91
N GLU A 236 0.75 9.99 7.94
CA GLU A 236 0.33 11.28 8.47
C GLU A 236 -0.88 11.85 7.71
N THR A 237 -0.86 11.77 6.38
CA THR A 237 -2.00 12.17 5.55
C THR A 237 -3.24 11.34 5.86
N SER A 238 -3.09 10.02 5.97
CA SER A 238 -4.20 9.11 6.29
C SER A 238 -4.83 9.41 7.64
N LEU A 239 -4.03 9.72 8.67
CA LEU A 239 -4.51 10.11 10.00
C LEU A 239 -5.28 11.43 9.93
N LYS A 240 -4.71 12.47 9.31
CA LYS A 240 -5.36 13.78 9.17
C LYS A 240 -6.69 13.68 8.39
N LEU A 241 -6.74 12.88 7.33
CA LEU A 241 -7.95 12.63 6.57
C LEU A 241 -9.04 11.94 7.43
N MET A 242 -8.67 10.94 8.19
CA MET A 242 -9.62 10.22 9.04
C MET A 242 -10.15 11.07 10.20
N ASP A 243 -9.31 11.93 10.78
CA ASP A 243 -9.70 12.85 11.87
C ASP A 243 -10.44 14.10 11.35
N SER A 244 -10.52 14.31 10.02
CA SER A 244 -11.20 15.46 9.40
C SER A 244 -12.68 15.19 9.10
N ALA A 245 -13.41 16.24 8.71
CA ALA A 245 -14.77 16.12 8.16
C ALA A 245 -14.81 15.69 6.68
N ILE A 246 -13.66 15.55 6.03
CA ILE A 246 -13.54 15.13 4.62
C ILE A 246 -14.02 13.70 4.48
N LYS A 247 -14.85 13.44 3.47
CA LYS A 247 -15.38 12.12 3.16
C LYS A 247 -15.68 12.01 1.67
N ASN A 248 -15.81 10.77 1.18
CA ASN A 248 -16.24 10.47 -0.19
C ASN A 248 -15.30 11.08 -1.25
N GLU A 249 -14.01 11.04 -0.94
CA GLU A 249 -12.96 11.63 -1.77
C GLU A 249 -11.80 10.65 -1.99
N ARG A 250 -11.11 10.80 -3.13
CA ARG A 250 -9.81 10.14 -3.34
C ARG A 250 -8.70 11.15 -3.57
N PHE A 251 -7.49 10.79 -3.15
CA PHE A 251 -6.32 11.66 -3.18
C PHE A 251 -5.08 10.93 -3.65
N THR A 252 -4.41 11.50 -4.65
CA THR A 252 -3.08 11.07 -5.09
C THR A 252 -2.04 11.51 -4.08
N LEU A 253 -1.26 10.57 -3.56
CA LEU A 253 -0.22 10.85 -2.58
C LEU A 253 1.15 10.56 -3.20
N ILE A 254 1.80 11.60 -3.70
CA ILE A 254 3.21 11.58 -4.12
C ILE A 254 3.90 12.83 -3.58
N GLU A 255 5.17 12.74 -3.25
CA GLU A 255 5.96 13.95 -2.98
C GLU A 255 6.36 14.58 -4.29
N ASN A 256 6.91 13.77 -5.22
CA ASN A 256 7.27 14.23 -6.54
C ASN A 256 7.34 13.04 -7.52
N ASN A 257 7.47 13.37 -8.80
CA ASN A 257 7.74 12.40 -9.87
C ASN A 257 9.26 12.29 -10.08
N TYR A 258 9.82 11.09 -9.89
CA TYR A 258 11.24 10.81 -10.07
C TYR A 258 11.45 9.70 -11.08
N SER A 259 12.57 9.76 -11.79
CA SER A 259 13.04 8.60 -12.58
C SER A 259 13.61 7.51 -11.66
N PHE A 260 13.50 6.25 -12.08
CA PHE A 260 14.16 5.16 -11.34
C PHE A 260 15.67 5.37 -11.22
N GLN A 261 16.32 5.98 -12.23
CA GLN A 261 17.74 6.33 -12.17
C GLN A 261 18.06 7.28 -11.01
N GLU A 262 17.26 8.34 -10.83
CA GLU A 262 17.47 9.30 -9.74
C GLU A 262 17.34 8.63 -8.38
N ILE A 263 16.30 7.81 -8.19
CA ILE A 263 16.06 7.11 -6.91
C ILE A 263 17.17 6.08 -6.63
N LEU A 264 17.54 5.26 -7.62
CA LEU A 264 18.62 4.27 -7.46
C LEU A 264 19.97 4.92 -7.16
N ASN A 265 20.26 6.07 -7.80
CA ASN A 265 21.47 6.83 -7.51
C ASN A 265 21.45 7.41 -6.09
N CYS A 266 20.31 7.96 -5.66
CA CYS A 266 20.16 8.47 -4.30
C CYS A 266 20.33 7.37 -3.25
N ILE A 267 19.76 6.18 -3.47
CA ILE A 267 19.94 5.02 -2.61
C ILE A 267 21.41 4.60 -2.57
N ALA A 268 22.09 4.58 -3.73
CA ALA A 268 23.51 4.20 -3.80
C ALA A 268 24.42 5.20 -3.05
N ASP A 269 24.16 6.50 -3.18
CA ASP A 269 24.86 7.56 -2.44
C ASP A 269 24.65 7.39 -0.93
N SER A 270 23.42 7.13 -0.52
CA SER A 270 23.06 6.94 0.88
C SER A 270 23.69 5.70 1.51
N LEU A 271 23.77 4.60 0.76
CA LEU A 271 24.42 3.35 1.19
C LEU A 271 25.93 3.35 1.00
N GLN A 272 26.52 4.42 0.43
CA GLN A 272 27.94 4.55 0.08
C GLN A 272 28.43 3.41 -0.83
N VAL A 273 27.59 2.98 -1.77
CA VAL A 273 27.92 1.93 -2.74
C VAL A 273 27.96 2.50 -4.17
N LYS A 274 28.53 1.70 -5.09
CA LYS A 274 28.67 2.11 -6.50
C LYS A 274 27.30 2.28 -7.15
N LYS A 275 27.07 3.42 -7.82
CA LYS A 275 25.85 3.68 -8.60
C LYS A 275 25.69 2.71 -9.76
N PRO A 276 24.46 2.34 -10.14
CA PRO A 276 24.19 1.64 -11.39
C PRO A 276 24.73 2.42 -12.59
N GLN A 277 25.52 1.77 -13.45
CA GLN A 277 26.23 2.45 -14.55
C GLN A 277 25.61 2.20 -15.92
N TRP A 278 24.91 1.07 -16.09
CA TRP A 278 24.46 0.64 -17.42
C TRP A 278 22.98 0.94 -17.60
N HIS A 279 22.67 1.73 -18.62
CA HIS A 279 21.27 1.97 -18.99
C HIS A 279 20.67 0.72 -19.64
N ALA A 280 19.67 0.14 -18.98
CA ALA A 280 18.85 -0.92 -19.54
C ALA A 280 17.77 -0.32 -20.45
N ALA A 281 18.06 -0.19 -21.73
CA ALA A 281 17.10 0.29 -22.72
C ALA A 281 15.86 -0.64 -22.80
N PRO A 282 14.69 -0.17 -23.28
CA PRO A 282 13.48 -0.97 -23.37
C PRO A 282 13.68 -2.31 -24.11
N ILE A 283 14.53 -2.35 -25.11
CA ILE A 283 14.83 -3.57 -25.85
C ILE A 283 15.61 -4.58 -24.97
N VAL A 284 16.53 -4.10 -24.15
CA VAL A 284 17.30 -4.91 -23.19
C VAL A 284 16.36 -5.50 -22.12
N MET A 285 15.45 -4.69 -21.60
CA MET A 285 14.44 -5.14 -20.64
C MET A 285 13.49 -6.18 -21.26
N LYS A 286 13.14 -6.04 -22.55
CA LYS A 286 12.38 -7.05 -23.29
C LYS A 286 13.12 -8.38 -23.45
N VAL A 287 14.43 -8.37 -23.50
CA VAL A 287 15.24 -9.59 -23.53
C VAL A 287 15.36 -10.19 -22.13
N PHE A 288 15.66 -9.37 -21.13
CA PHE A 288 15.86 -9.84 -19.74
C PHE A 288 14.65 -10.54 -19.17
N TRP A 289 13.41 -10.01 -19.34
CA TRP A 289 12.24 -10.71 -18.81
C TRP A 289 11.95 -12.03 -19.55
N ARG A 290 12.37 -12.18 -20.84
CA ARG A 290 12.25 -13.44 -21.55
C ARG A 290 13.26 -14.48 -21.06
N ILE A 291 14.48 -14.05 -20.76
CA ILE A 291 15.50 -14.91 -20.14
C ILE A 291 15.03 -15.35 -18.76
N ASP A 292 14.54 -14.41 -17.94
CA ASP A 292 14.01 -14.72 -16.60
C ASP A 292 12.80 -15.67 -16.67
N TRP A 293 11.92 -15.47 -17.65
CA TRP A 293 10.83 -16.41 -17.93
C TRP A 293 11.33 -17.81 -18.29
N PHE A 294 12.33 -17.91 -19.17
CA PHE A 294 12.93 -19.19 -19.56
C PHE A 294 13.57 -19.89 -18.34
N LEU A 295 14.37 -19.18 -17.56
CA LEU A 295 15.00 -19.71 -16.35
C LEU A 295 13.96 -20.17 -15.31
N ASN A 296 12.87 -19.43 -15.14
CA ASN A 296 11.77 -19.84 -14.27
C ASN A 296 11.06 -21.10 -14.79
N THR A 297 10.80 -21.17 -16.09
CA THR A 297 10.01 -22.25 -16.69
C THR A 297 10.80 -23.56 -16.76
N PHE A 298 12.07 -23.50 -17.13
CA PHE A 298 12.88 -24.70 -17.39
C PHE A 298 13.86 -25.04 -16.26
N LEU A 299 14.28 -24.06 -15.45
CA LEU A 299 15.22 -24.29 -14.35
C LEU A 299 14.58 -24.07 -12.97
N PHE A 300 13.25 -23.90 -12.90
CA PHE A 300 12.48 -23.73 -11.66
C PHE A 300 12.99 -22.63 -10.73
N GLN A 301 13.68 -21.62 -11.27
CA GLN A 301 14.15 -20.48 -10.47
C GLN A 301 12.97 -19.54 -10.17
N LYS A 302 13.02 -18.88 -9.02
CA LYS A 302 12.01 -17.83 -8.68
C LYS A 302 12.10 -16.70 -9.69
N ARG A 303 10.96 -16.32 -10.25
CA ARG A 303 10.84 -15.22 -11.19
C ARG A 303 11.22 -13.90 -10.51
N LYS A 304 12.11 -13.14 -11.15
CA LYS A 304 12.60 -11.84 -10.66
C LYS A 304 12.07 -10.66 -11.47
N LEU A 305 11.75 -10.91 -12.75
CA LEU A 305 11.32 -9.86 -13.68
C LEU A 305 10.14 -10.35 -14.53
N SER A 306 8.96 -9.77 -14.32
CA SER A 306 7.81 -10.00 -15.18
C SER A 306 7.80 -9.01 -16.37
N ARG A 307 6.96 -9.31 -17.38
CA ARG A 307 6.72 -8.38 -18.49
C ARG A 307 6.13 -7.06 -17.99
N ALA A 308 5.24 -7.11 -16.99
CA ALA A 308 4.61 -5.93 -16.39
C ALA A 308 5.64 -5.07 -15.65
N SER A 309 6.49 -5.68 -14.80
CA SER A 309 7.57 -4.97 -14.10
C SER A 309 8.58 -4.35 -15.08
N ALA A 310 8.96 -5.11 -16.12
CA ALA A 310 9.84 -4.60 -17.16
C ALA A 310 9.23 -3.39 -17.87
N LYS A 311 7.94 -3.45 -18.25
CA LYS A 311 7.23 -2.33 -18.88
C LYS A 311 7.15 -1.12 -17.93
N ALA A 312 6.77 -1.31 -16.69
CA ALA A 312 6.68 -0.23 -15.69
C ALA A 312 8.02 0.48 -15.48
N SER A 313 9.15 -0.25 -15.53
CA SER A 313 10.48 0.32 -15.28
C SER A 313 10.97 1.31 -16.33
N TYR A 314 10.40 1.34 -17.54
CA TYR A 314 10.74 2.30 -18.59
C TYR A 314 9.56 3.18 -19.03
N SER A 315 8.37 3.04 -18.42
CA SER A 315 7.24 3.91 -18.69
C SER A 315 7.44 5.27 -18.02
N GLU A 316 7.09 6.33 -18.74
CA GLU A 316 7.09 7.69 -18.20
C GLU A 316 5.66 8.05 -17.81
N SER A 317 5.37 8.02 -16.53
CA SER A 317 4.08 8.42 -15.96
C SER A 317 4.30 9.52 -14.94
N LYS A 318 3.63 10.64 -15.12
CA LYS A 318 3.66 11.77 -14.18
C LYS A 318 2.28 11.90 -13.53
N TYR A 319 2.28 12.16 -12.24
CA TYR A 319 1.07 12.28 -11.44
C TYR A 319 0.98 13.67 -10.83
N ASP A 320 -0.24 14.16 -10.66
CA ASP A 320 -0.55 15.40 -9.96
C ASP A 320 -1.06 15.07 -8.54
N ASN A 321 -0.52 15.76 -7.55
CA ASN A 321 -0.93 15.66 -6.15
C ASN A 321 -1.54 16.97 -5.62
N SER A 322 -1.84 17.92 -6.49
CA SER A 322 -2.29 19.26 -6.07
C SER A 322 -3.66 19.25 -5.37
N LYS A 323 -4.47 18.20 -5.58
CA LYS A 323 -5.79 18.09 -4.96
C LYS A 323 -5.70 18.07 -3.43
N ILE A 324 -4.82 17.26 -2.84
CA ILE A 324 -4.73 17.11 -1.38
C ILE A 324 -4.41 18.42 -0.66
N SER A 325 -3.57 19.29 -1.25
CA SER A 325 -3.21 20.58 -0.67
C SER A 325 -4.37 21.58 -0.59
N LYS A 326 -5.46 21.36 -1.33
CA LYS A 326 -6.69 22.17 -1.23
C LYS A 326 -7.54 21.80 -0.01
N PHE A 327 -7.32 20.60 0.53
CA PHE A 327 -8.10 20.04 1.64
C PHE A 327 -7.32 20.04 2.96
N LEU A 328 -6.02 19.85 2.89
CA LEU A 328 -5.13 19.77 4.07
C LEU A 328 -3.87 20.59 3.82
N ASP A 329 -3.47 21.37 4.83
CA ASP A 329 -2.15 22.00 4.84
C ASP A 329 -1.09 20.94 5.15
N LEU A 330 -0.48 20.42 4.08
CA LEU A 330 0.52 19.34 4.12
C LEU A 330 1.74 19.74 3.30
N LYS A 331 2.91 19.53 3.88
CA LYS A 331 4.18 19.59 3.19
C LYS A 331 4.87 18.23 3.32
N TYR A 332 4.97 17.51 2.21
CA TYR A 332 5.66 16.23 2.18
C TYR A 332 7.18 16.40 2.32
N ARG A 333 7.79 15.40 2.93
CA ARG A 333 9.25 15.32 3.08
C ARG A 333 9.87 15.01 1.73
N SER A 334 10.98 15.67 1.41
CA SER A 334 11.76 15.28 0.23
C SER A 334 12.09 13.79 0.27
N VAL A 335 11.69 13.07 -0.75
CA VAL A 335 11.97 11.62 -0.88
C VAL A 335 13.47 11.36 -0.87
N LYS A 336 14.28 12.25 -1.46
CA LYS A 336 15.75 12.11 -1.47
C LYS A 336 16.32 12.24 -0.06
N ASP A 337 15.88 13.21 0.73
CA ASP A 337 16.32 13.37 2.12
C ASP A 337 15.83 12.21 2.99
N TYR A 338 14.62 11.73 2.73
CA TYR A 338 14.07 10.58 3.45
C TYR A 338 14.87 9.29 3.19
N ILE A 339 15.32 9.05 1.94
CA ILE A 339 16.21 7.93 1.61
C ILE A 339 17.47 7.97 2.48
N HIS A 340 18.11 9.13 2.64
CA HIS A 340 19.29 9.28 3.49
C HIS A 340 18.99 8.97 4.97
N THR A 341 17.82 9.34 5.46
CA THR A 341 17.41 9.06 6.84
C THR A 341 17.24 7.56 7.11
N ILE A 342 16.62 6.82 6.19
CA ILE A 342 16.29 5.39 6.41
C ILE A 342 17.41 4.42 6.05
N SER A 343 18.46 4.88 5.36
CA SER A 343 19.62 4.06 4.98
C SER A 343 20.77 4.14 5.99
N GLY A 344 20.78 5.14 6.85
CA GLY A 344 21.83 5.39 7.84
C GLY A 344 21.63 4.66 9.20
N ASN A 345 20.56 3.88 9.31
CA ASN A 345 20.21 3.16 10.55
C ASN A 345 20.33 1.65 10.36
#